data_97369c703cf3bba1f6bc86a4ed57270a
#
_entry.id   97369c703cf3bba1f6bc86a4ed57270a
#
_cell.length_a   1.000
_cell.length_b   1.000
_cell.length_c   1.000
_cell.angle_alpha   90.00
_cell.angle_beta   90.00
_cell.angle_gamma   90.00
#
_symmetry.space_group_name_H-M   'P 1'
#
loop_
_entity.id
_entity.type
_entity.pdbx_description
1 polymer ?
#
loop_
_entity_poly.entity_id
_entity_poly.type
_entity_poly.pdbx_seq_one_letter_code
_entity_poly.pdbx_strand_id
1 'polypeptide(L)'
;MIDKNFDPWKRVREFNPEALLQESSDLVQWPIKLYKAPKLSPYYHHGHLLIAADCSAFSYPGFHDALSKGRVPLICCPENDFDITVKLADIFSLNDVASVTIVTMDKPCCAELKDMVLRAVKQVCDLHGDR
;
A
#
# COMPACT_ATOMS: atom_id res chain seq x y z
N MET A 1 17.53 -32.18 -3.09
CA MET A 1 17.95 -33.15 -2.07
C MET A 1 18.30 -32.41 -0.78
N ILE A 2 17.66 -32.80 0.32
CA ILE A 2 17.88 -32.14 1.61
C ILE A 2 19.10 -32.73 2.29
N ASP A 3 20.01 -31.87 2.69
CA ASP A 3 21.17 -32.25 3.52
C ASP A 3 20.67 -32.77 4.87
N LYS A 4 21.10 -33.98 5.25
CA LYS A 4 20.71 -34.59 6.52
C LYS A 4 21.16 -33.77 7.75
N ASN A 5 22.21 -32.95 7.58
CA ASN A 5 22.72 -32.08 8.63
C ASN A 5 22.15 -30.67 8.57
N PHE A 6 21.19 -30.46 7.70
CA PHE A 6 20.56 -29.14 7.58
C PHE A 6 19.71 -28.85 8.81
N ASP A 7 20.10 -27.83 9.53
CA ASP A 7 19.32 -27.27 10.62
C ASP A 7 18.85 -25.88 10.18
N PRO A 8 17.55 -25.74 9.86
CA PRO A 8 17.04 -24.44 9.37
C PRO A 8 17.26 -23.31 10.37
N TRP A 9 17.21 -23.60 11.66
CA TRP A 9 17.38 -22.57 12.68
C TRP A 9 18.79 -22.00 12.71
N LYS A 10 19.78 -22.77 12.35
CA LYS A 10 21.17 -22.29 12.27
C LYS A 10 21.43 -21.46 11.01
N ARG A 11 20.54 -21.55 10.02
CA ARG A 11 20.69 -20.84 8.75
C ARG A 11 19.78 -19.63 8.62
N VAL A 12 18.84 -19.46 9.53
CA VAL A 12 18.03 -18.26 9.58
C VAL A 12 18.92 -17.12 10.09
N ARG A 13 18.94 -16.04 9.34
CA ARG A 13 19.62 -14.82 9.75
C ARG A 13 18.57 -13.77 10.02
N GLU A 14 18.60 -13.27 11.23
CA GLU A 14 17.72 -12.19 11.60
C GLU A 14 18.33 -10.86 11.15
N PHE A 15 17.48 -10.07 10.55
CA PHE A 15 17.84 -8.71 10.21
C PHE A 15 17.66 -7.85 11.46
N ASN A 16 18.69 -7.07 11.82
CA ASN A 16 18.61 -6.17 12.96
C ASN A 16 17.93 -4.86 12.54
N PRO A 17 16.67 -4.62 12.95
CA PRO A 17 15.98 -3.39 12.56
C PRO A 17 16.65 -2.12 13.07
N GLU A 18 17.43 -2.20 14.16
CA GLU A 18 18.13 -1.02 14.68
C GLU A 18 19.16 -0.47 13.71
N ALA A 19 19.74 -1.31 12.86
CA ALA A 19 20.68 -0.87 11.84
C ALA A 19 20.01 0.03 10.79
N LEU A 20 18.71 -0.16 10.56
CA LEU A 20 17.93 0.68 9.65
C LEU A 20 17.49 2.00 10.25
N LEU A 21 17.37 2.08 11.57
CA LEU A 21 16.91 3.30 12.22
C LEU A 21 17.91 4.46 12.08
N GLN A 22 19.11 4.17 11.59
CA GLN A 22 20.10 5.20 11.30
C GLN A 22 19.83 5.91 9.97
N GLU A 23 19.00 5.33 9.13
CA GLU A 23 18.54 5.98 7.90
C GLU A 23 17.09 6.44 8.07
N SER A 24 16.81 7.66 7.67
CA SER A 24 15.45 8.19 7.76
C SER A 24 14.55 7.49 6.76
N SER A 25 13.39 7.05 7.22
CA SER A 25 12.33 6.54 6.36
C SER A 25 11.46 7.68 5.87
N ASP A 26 11.02 7.61 4.61
CA ASP A 26 10.04 8.53 4.06
C ASP A 26 8.60 8.19 4.49
N LEU A 27 8.41 7.11 5.25
CA LEU A 27 7.09 6.74 5.76
C LEU A 27 6.62 7.78 6.78
N VAL A 28 5.40 8.27 6.57
CA VAL A 28 4.76 9.23 7.47
C VAL A 28 3.69 8.60 8.34
N GLN A 29 3.25 7.40 8.01
CA GLN A 29 2.14 6.75 8.66
C GLN A 29 2.36 5.23 8.72
N TRP A 30 1.81 4.61 9.75
CA TRP A 30 1.75 3.18 9.95
C TRP A 30 0.40 2.82 10.59
N PRO A 31 -0.25 1.66 10.28
CA PRO A 31 0.16 0.63 9.31
C PRO A 31 -0.02 1.05 7.85
N ILE A 32 0.72 0.40 6.95
CA ILE A 32 0.62 0.66 5.50
C ILE A 32 -0.29 -0.34 4.77
N LYS A 33 -0.57 -1.50 5.36
CA LYS A 33 -1.56 -2.42 4.78
C LYS A 33 -2.93 -1.76 4.82
N LEU A 34 -3.55 -1.68 3.66
CA LEU A 34 -4.78 -0.90 3.50
C LEU A 34 -5.90 -1.34 4.44
N TYR A 35 -6.07 -2.63 4.67
CA TYR A 35 -7.12 -3.12 5.55
C TYR A 35 -6.87 -2.81 7.03
N LYS A 36 -5.63 -2.51 7.42
CA LYS A 36 -5.25 -2.11 8.79
C LYS A 36 -5.08 -0.61 8.95
N ALA A 37 -4.88 0.11 7.87
CA ALA A 37 -4.67 1.55 7.92
C ALA A 37 -5.89 2.27 8.48
N PRO A 38 -5.71 3.43 9.12
CA PRO A 38 -6.84 4.19 9.61
C PRO A 38 -7.69 4.73 8.46
N LYS A 39 -8.98 4.92 8.71
CA LYS A 39 -9.90 5.54 7.75
C LYS A 39 -9.77 7.06 7.73
N LEU A 40 -9.39 7.64 8.85
CA LEU A 40 -9.20 9.08 9.01
C LEU A 40 -7.77 9.33 9.47
N SER A 41 -7.04 10.17 8.75
CA SER A 41 -5.67 10.48 9.09
C SER A 41 -5.32 11.89 8.62
N PRO A 42 -4.58 12.66 9.44
CA PRO A 42 -4.12 13.99 9.01
C PRO A 42 -3.20 13.92 7.78
N TYR A 43 -2.54 12.78 7.56
CA TYR A 43 -1.68 12.60 6.40
C TYR A 43 -2.45 12.40 5.10
N TYR A 44 -3.72 11.96 5.18
CA TYR A 44 -4.58 11.82 4.00
C TYR A 44 -5.14 13.17 3.55
N HIS A 45 -5.38 14.06 4.49
CA HIS A 45 -5.99 15.35 4.18
C HIS A 45 -5.01 16.21 3.37
N HIS A 46 -5.41 16.58 2.17
CA HIS A 46 -4.57 17.25 1.17
C HIS A 46 -3.33 16.41 0.79
N GLY A 47 -3.36 15.12 1.12
CA GLY A 47 -2.25 14.20 0.85
C GLY A 47 -2.34 13.55 -0.53
N HIS A 48 -1.20 13.07 -0.98
CA HIS A 48 -1.08 12.29 -2.21
C HIS A 48 -0.98 10.82 -1.81
N LEU A 49 -2.03 10.04 -2.08
CA LEU A 49 -2.06 8.63 -1.71
C LEU A 49 -1.46 7.77 -2.81
N LEU A 50 -0.71 6.75 -2.40
CA LEU A 50 -0.18 5.73 -3.28
C LEU A 50 -0.83 4.39 -2.92
N ILE A 51 -1.71 3.90 -3.80
CA ILE A 51 -2.33 2.59 -3.62
C ILE A 51 -1.54 1.60 -4.46
N ALA A 52 -0.80 0.71 -3.81
CA ALA A 52 0.15 -0.15 -4.50
C ALA A 52 -0.09 -1.62 -4.18
N ALA A 53 0.13 -2.47 -5.18
CA ALA A 53 0.16 -3.91 -4.96
C ALA A 53 1.34 -4.27 -4.05
N ASP A 54 1.14 -5.22 -3.14
CA ASP A 54 2.17 -5.63 -2.16
C ASP A 54 3.51 -5.96 -2.81
N CYS A 55 3.48 -6.58 -3.98
CA CYS A 55 4.69 -7.03 -4.67
C CYS A 55 5.43 -5.91 -5.41
N SER A 56 4.81 -4.75 -5.59
CA SER A 56 5.36 -3.70 -6.46
C SER A 56 6.66 -3.10 -5.92
N ALA A 57 6.76 -2.93 -4.60
CA ALA A 57 7.98 -2.39 -3.98
C ALA A 57 9.20 -3.30 -4.16
N PHE A 58 8.97 -4.61 -4.22
CA PHE A 58 10.03 -5.59 -4.43
C PHE A 58 10.42 -5.73 -5.90
N SER A 59 9.50 -5.43 -6.79
CA SER A 59 9.66 -5.66 -8.23
C SER A 59 10.14 -4.44 -8.99
N TYR A 60 9.88 -3.26 -8.46
CA TYR A 60 10.25 -2.00 -9.10
C TYR A 60 11.44 -1.37 -8.38
N PRO A 61 12.64 -1.34 -9.00
CA PRO A 61 13.86 -0.92 -8.30
C PRO A 61 13.83 0.50 -7.74
N GLY A 62 13.12 1.41 -8.38
CA GLY A 62 13.02 2.80 -7.96
C GLY A 62 11.78 3.13 -7.13
N PHE A 63 11.11 2.12 -6.55
CA PHE A 63 9.81 2.31 -5.92
C PHE A 63 9.81 3.43 -4.87
N HIS A 64 10.76 3.40 -3.94
CA HIS A 64 10.77 4.38 -2.85
C HIS A 64 11.06 5.78 -3.33
N ASP A 65 12.05 5.95 -4.20
CA ASP A 65 12.43 7.27 -4.69
C ASP A 65 11.46 7.84 -5.72
N ALA A 66 10.97 6.99 -6.63
CA ALA A 66 10.14 7.45 -7.73
C ALA A 66 8.65 7.48 -7.41
N LEU A 67 8.17 6.61 -6.53
CA LEU A 67 6.74 6.42 -6.29
C LEU A 67 6.31 6.77 -4.88
N SER A 68 7.01 6.25 -3.86
CA SER A 68 6.59 6.39 -2.47
C SER A 68 6.91 7.76 -1.89
N LYS A 69 8.00 8.35 -2.31
CA LYS A 69 8.46 9.64 -1.77
C LYS A 69 7.45 10.74 -2.04
N GLY A 70 7.07 11.46 -0.99
CA GLY A 70 6.08 12.52 -1.08
C GLY A 70 4.64 12.04 -1.14
N ARG A 71 4.42 10.73 -1.02
CA ARG A 71 3.10 10.12 -1.02
C ARG A 71 2.89 9.28 0.24
N VAL A 72 1.63 9.01 0.56
CA VAL A 72 1.27 8.12 1.67
C VAL A 72 0.99 6.75 1.07
N PRO A 73 1.87 5.75 1.29
CA PRO A 73 1.66 4.43 0.71
C PRO A 73 0.62 3.63 1.49
N LEU A 74 -0.27 3.00 0.75
CA LEU A 74 -1.23 2.02 1.25
C LEU A 74 -1.14 0.81 0.33
N ILE A 75 -0.78 -0.33 0.88
CA ILE A 75 -0.53 -1.53 0.08
C ILE A 75 -1.58 -2.59 0.29
N CYS A 76 -1.81 -3.39 -0.72
CA CYS A 76 -2.78 -4.48 -0.65
C CYS A 76 -2.50 -5.53 -1.74
N CYS A 77 -3.06 -6.72 -1.54
CA CYS A 77 -3.07 -7.77 -2.55
C CYS A 77 -4.52 -8.04 -2.94
N PRO A 78 -4.96 -7.68 -4.14
CA PRO A 78 -6.37 -7.81 -4.52
C PRO A 78 -6.85 -9.26 -4.59
N GLU A 79 -5.93 -10.21 -4.70
CA GLU A 79 -6.28 -11.63 -4.73
C GLU A 79 -6.43 -12.23 -3.33
N ASN A 80 -5.60 -11.81 -2.37
CA ASN A 80 -5.58 -12.38 -1.03
C ASN A 80 -6.29 -11.53 0.01
N ASP A 81 -6.39 -10.24 -0.21
CA ASP A 81 -7.04 -9.34 0.72
C ASP A 81 -8.55 -9.28 0.45
N PHE A 82 -9.31 -8.82 1.44
CA PHE A 82 -10.72 -8.53 1.24
C PHE A 82 -10.91 -7.44 0.19
N ASP A 83 -12.14 -7.37 -0.34
CA ASP A 83 -12.49 -6.26 -1.22
C ASP A 83 -12.29 -4.93 -0.47
N ILE A 84 -11.34 -4.15 -0.93
CA ILE A 84 -10.94 -2.89 -0.30
C ILE A 84 -11.79 -1.70 -0.75
N THR A 85 -12.74 -1.92 -1.64
CA THR A 85 -13.55 -0.82 -2.21
C THR A 85 -14.24 -0.01 -1.12
N VAL A 86 -14.85 -0.68 -0.15
CA VAL A 86 -15.56 -0.01 0.96
C VAL A 86 -14.58 0.79 1.82
N LYS A 87 -13.45 0.19 2.17
CA LYS A 87 -12.41 0.87 2.95
C LYS A 87 -11.88 2.12 2.24
N LEU A 88 -11.59 2.00 0.96
CA LEU A 88 -11.13 3.12 0.15
C LEU A 88 -12.20 4.22 0.04
N ALA A 89 -13.45 3.83 -0.17
CA ALA A 89 -14.55 4.80 -0.22
C ALA A 89 -14.66 5.56 1.11
N ASP A 90 -14.50 4.89 2.24
CA ASP A 90 -14.49 5.54 3.54
C ASP A 90 -13.33 6.53 3.67
N ILE A 91 -12.14 6.14 3.25
CA ILE A 91 -10.96 7.01 3.27
C ILE A 91 -11.19 8.26 2.41
N PHE A 92 -11.67 8.09 1.19
CA PHE A 92 -11.91 9.19 0.27
C PHE A 92 -13.06 10.09 0.75
N SER A 93 -14.03 9.53 1.45
CA SER A 93 -15.18 10.25 1.98
C SER A 93 -14.82 11.08 3.21
N LEU A 94 -13.97 10.54 4.09
CA LEU A 94 -13.61 11.17 5.35
C LEU A 94 -12.47 12.17 5.24
N ASN A 95 -11.72 12.15 4.13
CA ASN A 95 -10.53 12.96 3.95
C ASN A 95 -10.59 13.69 2.61
N ASP A 96 -10.07 14.90 2.58
CA ASP A 96 -9.93 15.66 1.34
C ASP A 96 -8.57 15.31 0.69
N VAL A 97 -8.56 14.21 -0.06
CA VAL A 97 -7.34 13.66 -0.68
C VAL A 97 -6.99 14.46 -1.92
N ALA A 98 -5.73 14.88 -2.04
CA ALA A 98 -5.27 15.67 -3.18
C ALA A 98 -5.10 14.84 -4.45
N SER A 99 -4.58 13.62 -4.34
CA SER A 99 -4.40 12.73 -5.49
C SER A 99 -4.30 11.27 -5.07
N VAL A 100 -4.56 10.38 -6.01
CA VAL A 100 -4.40 8.94 -5.82
C VAL A 100 -3.60 8.40 -6.99
N THR A 101 -2.49 7.73 -6.68
CA THR A 101 -1.67 7.04 -7.67
C THR A 101 -1.82 5.55 -7.45
N ILE A 102 -2.07 4.80 -8.51
CA ILE A 102 -2.27 3.35 -8.45
C ILE A 102 -1.05 2.67 -9.07
N VAL A 103 -0.45 1.74 -8.33
CA VAL A 103 0.68 0.95 -8.84
C VAL A 103 0.31 -0.53 -8.80
N THR A 104 0.27 -1.14 -9.96
CA THR A 104 -0.05 -2.57 -10.09
C THR A 104 1.07 -3.29 -10.82
N MET A 105 1.15 -4.59 -10.59
CA MET A 105 1.98 -5.47 -11.39
C MET A 105 1.22 -5.87 -12.66
N ASP A 106 1.94 -6.09 -13.75
CA ASP A 106 1.36 -6.64 -14.98
C ASP A 106 1.19 -8.16 -14.83
N LYS A 107 0.32 -8.54 -13.89
CA LYS A 107 0.04 -9.94 -13.55
C LYS A 107 -1.45 -10.11 -13.26
N PRO A 108 -2.00 -11.30 -13.53
CA PRO A 108 -3.44 -11.54 -13.31
C PRO A 108 -3.89 -11.27 -11.88
N CYS A 109 -3.04 -11.55 -10.89
CA CYS A 109 -3.39 -11.36 -9.48
C CYS A 109 -3.58 -9.89 -9.09
N CYS A 110 -3.08 -8.96 -9.87
CA CYS A 110 -3.23 -7.52 -9.62
C CYS A 110 -4.32 -6.86 -10.47
N ALA A 111 -4.97 -7.62 -11.35
CA ALA A 111 -5.86 -7.06 -12.37
C ALA A 111 -7.03 -6.26 -11.78
N GLU A 112 -7.51 -6.65 -10.60
CA GLU A 112 -8.69 -6.00 -10.00
C GLU A 112 -8.36 -4.75 -9.16
N LEU A 113 -7.09 -4.50 -8.85
CA LEU A 113 -6.75 -3.39 -7.96
C LEU A 113 -7.21 -2.05 -8.51
N LYS A 114 -6.92 -1.80 -9.77
CA LYS A 114 -7.34 -0.56 -10.43
C LYS A 114 -8.85 -0.40 -10.40
N ASP A 115 -9.59 -1.47 -10.69
CA ASP A 115 -11.04 -1.43 -10.72
C ASP A 115 -11.62 -1.17 -9.33
N MET A 116 -11.04 -1.74 -8.28
CA MET A 116 -11.46 -1.49 -6.91
C MET A 116 -11.28 -0.02 -6.52
N VAL A 117 -10.14 0.55 -6.86
CA VAL A 117 -9.87 1.97 -6.58
C VAL A 117 -10.84 2.87 -7.35
N LEU A 118 -11.04 2.61 -8.62
CA LEU A 118 -11.94 3.41 -9.45
C LEU A 118 -13.39 3.30 -8.98
N ARG A 119 -13.82 2.12 -8.53
CA ARG A 119 -15.16 1.95 -7.96
C ARG A 119 -15.32 2.75 -6.68
N ALA A 120 -14.30 2.78 -5.82
CA ALA A 120 -14.32 3.55 -4.59
C ALA A 120 -14.43 5.05 -4.88
N VAL A 121 -13.65 5.54 -5.83
CA VAL A 121 -13.71 6.94 -6.26
C VAL A 121 -15.10 7.28 -6.79
N LYS A 122 -15.67 6.42 -7.62
CA LYS A 122 -17.01 6.62 -8.18
C LYS A 122 -18.08 6.67 -7.10
N GLN A 123 -18.02 5.77 -6.11
CA GLN A 123 -18.97 5.77 -5.01
C GLN A 123 -18.98 7.10 -4.26
N VAL A 124 -17.80 7.65 -4.00
CA VAL A 124 -17.69 8.94 -3.30
C VAL A 124 -18.19 10.09 -4.16
N CYS A 125 -17.87 10.10 -5.45
CA CYS A 125 -18.38 11.11 -6.38
C CYS A 125 -19.90 11.07 -6.50
N ASP A 126 -20.48 9.86 -6.57
CA ASP A 126 -21.93 9.70 -6.66
C ASP A 126 -22.66 10.19 -5.39
N LEU A 127 -22.02 10.01 -4.22
CA LEU A 127 -22.59 10.43 -2.93
C LEU A 127 -22.45 11.93 -2.66
N HIS A 128 -21.34 12.53 -3.11
CA HIS A 128 -20.96 13.91 -2.77
C HIS A 128 -21.03 14.87 -3.96
N GLY A 129 -21.51 14.40 -5.09
CA GLY A 129 -21.52 15.18 -6.33
C GLY A 129 -20.12 15.24 -6.95
N ASP A 130 -19.98 16.10 -7.97
CA ASP A 130 -18.70 16.26 -8.65
C ASP A 130 -17.67 16.88 -7.72
N ARG A 131 -16.64 16.15 -7.53
CA ARG A 131 -15.44 16.66 -6.86
C ARG A 131 -14.30 16.69 -7.83
#